data_bac97e65a747e8719086129823af8df0
#
_entry.id   bac97e65a747e8719086129823af8df0
#
_cell.length_a   1.000
_cell.length_b   1.000
_cell.length_c   1.000
_cell.angle_alpha   90.00
_cell.angle_beta   90.00
_cell.angle_gamma   90.00
#
_symmetry.space_group_name_H-M   'P 1'
#
loop_
_entity.id
_entity.type
_entity.pdbx_description
1 polymer ?
#
loop_
_entity_poly.entity_id
_entity_poly.type
_entity_poly.pdbx_seq_one_letter_code
_entity_poly.pdbx_strand_id
1 'polypeptide(L)'
;MRFEDMKLLPKTLREKLVEQFGETVVEIKAIHHEKSMQTDKVLFELSDGNRVETVGLFYKEGWNSFCISSQSGCGFGCKFCATGTLGLRRNLTVDEITDQILYFMQQGCSINSISFMGMGEPFANPQVFEALHDLTAPELFGLSQRRITISTIGIVPGIQKLTREYPQVNLAYSLHAPTDRLRETLMPITKTYPLGQVLDTLDQHIRQTNRKVFLAYIMLKDVNDSDRHAEQLTKLLFKHKKYLPLYHLDLIPYNQTTVTETMVPSSHTRIKAFCRIIHNAGISVNIRTQFGSDINAACGQLAGAYRDDQKQGERTMSA
;
A
#
# COMPACT_ATOMS: atom_id res chain seq x y z
N MET A 1 5.36 -5.53 23.95
CA MET A 1 4.93 -6.36 25.10
C MET A 1 5.92 -7.49 25.24
N ARG A 2 6.41 -7.75 26.45
CA ARG A 2 7.30 -8.89 26.73
C ARG A 2 6.46 -10.02 27.30
N PHE A 3 6.85 -11.27 27.07
CA PHE A 3 6.15 -12.41 27.67
C PHE A 3 6.14 -12.34 29.20
N GLU A 4 7.21 -11.78 29.80
CA GLU A 4 7.30 -11.59 31.26
C GLU A 4 6.19 -10.68 31.83
N ASP A 5 5.69 -9.72 31.02
CA ASP A 5 4.64 -8.77 31.43
C ASP A 5 3.23 -9.36 31.40
N MET A 6 3.06 -10.54 30.79
CA MET A 6 1.77 -11.25 30.68
C MET A 6 1.39 -11.94 31.99
N LYS A 7 1.10 -11.14 33.04
CA LYS A 7 0.85 -11.64 34.40
C LYS A 7 -0.36 -12.58 34.52
N LEU A 8 -1.27 -12.59 33.55
CA LEU A 8 -2.40 -13.53 33.49
C LEU A 8 -1.96 -14.94 33.11
N LEU A 9 -0.79 -15.11 32.50
CA LEU A 9 -0.23 -16.42 32.18
C LEU A 9 0.58 -16.98 33.37
N PRO A 10 0.51 -18.30 33.65
CA PRO A 10 1.38 -18.94 34.64
C PRO A 10 2.87 -18.62 34.37
N LYS A 11 3.66 -18.47 35.44
CA LYS A 11 5.08 -18.14 35.34
C LYS A 11 5.84 -19.15 34.48
N THR A 12 5.61 -20.43 34.69
CA THR A 12 6.24 -21.52 33.94
C THR A 12 5.92 -21.48 32.42
N LEU A 13 4.73 -21.02 32.05
CA LEU A 13 4.35 -20.84 30.64
C LEU A 13 5.10 -19.63 30.03
N ARG A 14 5.18 -18.52 30.78
CA ARG A 14 5.94 -17.34 30.34
C ARG A 14 7.42 -17.65 30.10
N GLU A 15 8.04 -18.41 31.01
CA GLU A 15 9.43 -18.85 30.89
C GLU A 15 9.64 -19.73 29.65
N LYS A 16 8.73 -20.67 29.36
CA LYS A 16 8.76 -21.51 28.15
C LYS A 16 8.57 -20.65 26.88
N LEU A 17 7.68 -19.65 26.89
CA LEU A 17 7.49 -18.74 25.76
C LEU A 17 8.76 -17.92 25.50
N VAL A 18 9.42 -17.41 26.55
CA VAL A 18 10.70 -16.70 26.42
C VAL A 18 11.79 -17.62 25.86
N GLU A 19 11.87 -18.87 26.34
CA GLU A 19 12.84 -19.86 25.84
C GLU A 19 12.63 -20.20 24.37
N GLN A 20 11.36 -20.33 23.94
CA GLN A 20 11.00 -20.78 22.59
C GLN A 20 10.96 -19.64 21.57
N PHE A 21 10.48 -18.45 21.95
CA PHE A 21 10.18 -17.34 21.06
C PHE A 21 10.98 -16.05 21.35
N GLY A 22 11.88 -16.06 22.34
CA GLY A 22 12.58 -14.85 22.77
C GLY A 22 11.76 -14.01 23.75
N GLU A 23 12.25 -12.81 24.07
CA GLU A 23 11.66 -11.98 25.14
C GLU A 23 10.36 -11.27 24.75
N THR A 24 10.16 -11.00 23.44
CA THR A 24 9.07 -10.17 22.92
C THR A 24 8.07 -10.96 22.11
N VAL A 25 6.80 -10.53 22.18
CA VAL A 25 5.70 -11.10 21.38
C VAL A 25 5.79 -10.72 19.90
N VAL A 26 6.54 -9.65 19.59
CA VAL A 26 6.65 -9.07 18.25
C VAL A 26 8.08 -9.29 17.76
N GLU A 27 8.23 -9.87 16.58
CA GLU A 27 9.54 -10.12 15.96
C GLU A 27 10.20 -8.87 15.40
N ILE A 28 9.39 -7.86 15.02
CA ILE A 28 9.87 -6.62 14.44
C ILE A 28 10.18 -5.58 15.52
N LYS A 29 11.25 -4.80 15.33
CA LYS A 29 11.70 -3.79 16.27
C LYS A 29 11.45 -2.39 15.74
N ALA A 30 10.61 -1.59 16.41
CA ALA A 30 10.46 -0.17 16.07
C ALA A 30 11.77 0.58 16.42
N ILE A 31 12.42 1.16 15.39
CA ILE A 31 13.72 1.84 15.53
C ILE A 31 13.60 3.36 15.31
N HIS A 32 12.57 3.81 14.62
CA HIS A 32 12.31 5.23 14.41
C HIS A 32 10.82 5.51 14.32
N HIS A 33 10.40 6.67 14.83
CA HIS A 33 9.00 7.04 14.95
C HIS A 33 8.83 8.53 14.63
N GLU A 34 8.06 8.83 13.58
CA GLU A 34 7.72 10.19 13.18
C GLU A 34 6.22 10.41 13.30
N LYS A 35 5.81 11.48 13.99
CA LYS A 35 4.41 11.85 14.20
C LYS A 35 4.07 13.19 13.58
N SER A 36 2.91 13.25 12.95
CA SER A 36 2.24 14.49 12.62
C SER A 36 0.83 14.53 13.20
N MET A 37 0.03 15.56 12.89
CA MET A 37 -1.30 15.75 13.52
C MET A 37 -2.23 14.52 13.40
N GLN A 38 -2.18 13.80 12.28
CA GLN A 38 -3.09 12.69 11.98
C GLN A 38 -2.35 11.45 11.45
N THR A 39 -1.03 11.47 11.48
CA THR A 39 -0.21 10.43 10.86
C THR A 39 0.92 10.04 11.80
N ASP A 40 1.14 8.76 11.92
CA ASP A 40 2.18 8.15 12.72
C ASP A 40 2.93 7.15 11.85
N LYS A 41 4.19 7.47 11.50
CA LYS A 41 5.06 6.60 10.70
C LYS A 41 6.06 5.91 11.59
N VAL A 42 6.12 4.60 11.51
CA VAL A 42 7.07 3.77 12.25
C VAL A 42 7.97 3.03 11.29
N LEU A 43 9.28 3.16 11.48
CA LEU A 43 10.29 2.35 10.84
C LEU A 43 10.60 1.14 11.71
N PHE A 44 10.42 -0.04 11.15
CA PHE A 44 10.75 -1.31 11.79
C PHE A 44 12.02 -1.90 11.22
N GLU A 45 12.84 -2.46 12.09
CA GLU A 45 13.96 -3.33 11.75
C GLU A 45 13.52 -4.77 11.96
N LEU A 46 13.78 -5.61 10.96
CA LEU A 46 13.50 -7.03 10.94
C LEU A 46 14.70 -7.81 11.52
N SER A 47 14.52 -9.08 11.84
CA SER A 47 15.55 -9.93 12.46
C SER A 47 16.85 -10.05 11.65
N ASP A 48 16.77 -9.86 10.34
CA ASP A 48 17.91 -9.89 9.41
C ASP A 48 18.52 -8.50 9.10
N GLY A 49 18.08 -7.44 9.82
CA GLY A 49 18.53 -6.07 9.60
C GLY A 49 17.84 -5.34 8.44
N ASN A 50 16.97 -6.01 7.69
CA ASN A 50 16.14 -5.33 6.72
C ASN A 50 15.13 -4.41 7.43
N ARG A 51 14.60 -3.41 6.69
CA ARG A 51 13.70 -2.40 7.28
C ARG A 51 12.43 -2.28 6.47
N VAL A 52 11.33 -1.97 7.18
CA VAL A 52 10.04 -1.65 6.58
C VAL A 52 9.36 -0.52 7.34
N GLU A 53 8.49 0.21 6.65
CA GLU A 53 7.73 1.31 7.23
C GLU A 53 6.25 0.98 7.27
N THR A 54 5.60 1.40 8.34
CA THR A 54 4.15 1.31 8.52
C THR A 54 3.61 2.69 8.89
N VAL A 55 2.43 3.03 8.37
CA VAL A 55 1.81 4.33 8.61
C VAL A 55 0.44 4.14 9.25
N GLY A 56 0.26 4.69 10.44
CA GLY A 56 -1.04 4.87 11.09
C GLY A 56 -1.67 6.20 10.69
N LEU A 57 -2.94 6.18 10.31
CA LEU A 57 -3.76 7.34 10.00
C LEU A 57 -4.86 7.45 11.06
N PHE A 58 -4.90 8.56 11.77
CA PHE A 58 -5.81 8.82 12.88
C PHE A 58 -6.79 9.92 12.49
N TYR A 59 -8.02 9.54 12.19
CA TYR A 59 -9.05 10.49 11.77
C TYR A 59 -9.75 11.11 12.99
N LYS A 60 -10.15 12.37 12.85
CA LYS A 60 -10.80 13.15 13.92
C LYS A 60 -12.07 12.48 14.48
N GLU A 61 -12.74 11.70 13.64
CA GLU A 61 -13.96 10.95 13.98
C GLU A 61 -13.67 9.67 14.80
N GLY A 62 -12.42 9.46 15.23
CA GLY A 62 -12.01 8.28 16.00
C GLY A 62 -11.78 7.02 15.16
N TRP A 63 -11.74 7.13 13.82
CA TRP A 63 -11.38 6.04 12.93
C TRP A 63 -9.88 5.97 12.73
N ASN A 64 -9.30 4.78 12.87
CA ASN A 64 -7.88 4.53 12.65
C ASN A 64 -7.67 3.57 11.48
N SER A 65 -6.78 3.93 10.55
CA SER A 65 -6.43 3.12 9.39
C SER A 65 -4.92 2.92 9.33
N PHE A 66 -4.48 1.70 9.04
CA PHE A 66 -3.06 1.37 9.02
C PHE A 66 -2.63 0.92 7.63
N CYS A 67 -1.58 1.57 7.12
CA CYS A 67 -0.95 1.24 5.84
C CYS A 67 0.28 0.39 6.14
N ILE A 68 0.20 -0.92 5.81
CA ILE A 68 1.24 -1.91 6.12
C ILE A 68 2.02 -2.33 4.89
N SER A 69 3.25 -2.76 5.12
CA SER A 69 4.19 -3.25 4.13
C SER A 69 4.07 -4.76 3.96
N SER A 70 4.32 -5.25 2.75
CA SER A 70 4.33 -6.69 2.41
C SER A 70 5.70 -7.21 1.99
N GLN A 71 6.65 -6.31 1.67
CA GLN A 71 8.01 -6.64 1.26
C GLN A 71 8.99 -5.62 1.83
N SER A 72 10.22 -6.01 2.05
CA SER A 72 11.33 -5.07 2.20
C SER A 72 11.85 -4.70 0.82
N GLY A 73 11.63 -3.44 0.41
CA GLY A 73 11.83 -2.98 -0.95
C GLY A 73 10.71 -3.43 -1.92
N CYS A 74 10.92 -3.24 -3.24
CA CYS A 74 9.98 -3.65 -4.28
C CYS A 74 10.70 -3.85 -5.61
N GLY A 75 10.50 -5.00 -6.26
CA GLY A 75 11.20 -5.38 -7.50
C GLY A 75 10.59 -4.83 -8.80
N PHE A 76 9.47 -4.09 -8.75
CA PHE A 76 8.74 -3.71 -9.96
C PHE A 76 9.16 -2.40 -10.61
N GLY A 77 9.99 -1.60 -9.93
CA GLY A 77 10.64 -0.43 -10.53
C GLY A 77 9.69 0.68 -11.01
N CYS A 78 8.56 0.87 -10.33
CA CYS A 78 7.65 1.99 -10.62
C CYS A 78 8.39 3.32 -10.43
N LYS A 79 8.49 4.14 -11.49
CA LYS A 79 9.36 5.32 -11.50
C LYS A 79 8.95 6.45 -10.54
N PHE A 80 7.71 6.47 -10.11
CA PHE A 80 7.16 7.47 -9.19
C PHE A 80 7.20 7.02 -7.72
N CYS A 81 7.72 5.83 -7.42
CA CYS A 81 7.67 5.23 -6.09
C CYS A 81 9.08 5.09 -5.49
N ALA A 82 9.30 5.68 -4.32
CA ALA A 82 10.56 5.59 -3.61
C ALA A 82 10.95 4.13 -3.31
N THR A 83 10.01 3.32 -2.84
CA THR A 83 10.24 1.89 -2.59
C THR A 83 10.68 1.14 -3.86
N GLY A 84 10.12 1.50 -5.04
CA GLY A 84 10.47 0.89 -6.32
C GLY A 84 11.90 1.13 -6.76
N THR A 85 12.56 2.17 -6.26
CA THR A 85 13.97 2.48 -6.57
C THR A 85 14.97 1.70 -5.72
N LEU A 86 14.51 1.08 -4.63
CA LEU A 86 15.37 0.28 -3.73
C LEU A 86 15.66 -1.12 -4.25
N GLY A 87 14.86 -1.59 -5.20
CA GLY A 87 14.81 -3.01 -5.55
C GLY A 87 14.17 -3.87 -4.46
N LEU A 88 13.94 -5.13 -4.76
CA LEU A 88 13.43 -6.11 -3.78
C LEU A 88 14.59 -6.64 -2.93
N ARG A 89 14.43 -6.59 -1.62
CA ARG A 89 15.31 -7.28 -0.67
C ARG A 89 14.77 -8.68 -0.40
N ARG A 90 13.56 -8.76 0.18
CA ARG A 90 12.82 -10.02 0.36
C ARG A 90 11.32 -9.78 0.64
N ASN A 91 10.56 -10.85 0.56
CA ASN A 91 9.21 -10.91 1.08
C ASN A 91 9.22 -10.87 2.61
N LEU A 92 8.17 -10.28 3.21
CA LEU A 92 7.91 -10.39 4.63
C LEU A 92 7.25 -11.74 4.94
N THR A 93 7.51 -12.28 6.13
CA THR A 93 6.77 -13.43 6.67
C THR A 93 5.36 -13.01 7.10
N VAL A 94 4.53 -13.99 7.44
CA VAL A 94 3.18 -13.74 7.99
C VAL A 94 3.28 -12.90 9.26
N ASP A 95 4.15 -13.31 10.18
CA ASP A 95 4.35 -12.64 11.46
C ASP A 95 4.86 -11.21 11.27
N GLU A 96 5.86 -10.99 10.41
CA GLU A 96 6.35 -9.64 10.10
C GLU A 96 5.28 -8.72 9.47
N ILE A 97 4.30 -9.29 8.75
CA ILE A 97 3.15 -8.53 8.22
C ILE A 97 2.17 -8.19 9.34
N THR A 98 1.79 -9.16 10.15
CA THR A 98 0.78 -8.99 11.21
C THR A 98 1.34 -8.23 12.42
N ASP A 99 2.61 -8.35 12.72
CA ASP A 99 3.30 -7.64 13.79
C ASP A 99 3.27 -6.13 13.62
N GLN A 100 3.23 -5.62 12.38
CA GLN A 100 3.03 -4.19 12.13
C GLN A 100 1.73 -3.68 12.75
N ILE A 101 0.67 -4.51 12.74
CA ILE A 101 -0.63 -4.19 13.37
C ILE A 101 -0.58 -4.46 14.87
N LEU A 102 0.00 -5.58 15.27
CA LEU A 102 0.13 -5.95 16.68
C LEU A 102 0.90 -4.88 17.46
N TYR A 103 1.93 -4.26 16.87
CA TYR A 103 2.64 -3.13 17.46
C TYR A 103 1.68 -1.98 17.83
N PHE A 104 0.81 -1.54 16.93
CA PHE A 104 -0.13 -0.46 17.20
C PHE A 104 -1.22 -0.88 18.20
N MET A 105 -1.66 -2.13 18.18
CA MET A 105 -2.58 -2.66 19.20
C MET A 105 -1.95 -2.60 20.60
N GLN A 106 -0.65 -2.93 20.71
CA GLN A 106 0.09 -2.82 21.98
C GLN A 106 0.24 -1.38 22.46
N GLN A 107 0.19 -0.40 21.56
CA GLN A 107 0.13 1.02 21.91
C GLN A 107 -1.28 1.50 22.28
N GLY A 108 -2.26 0.60 22.37
CA GLY A 108 -3.66 0.92 22.69
C GLY A 108 -4.49 1.45 21.51
N CYS A 109 -3.98 1.35 20.29
CA CYS A 109 -4.71 1.78 19.10
C CYS A 109 -5.81 0.77 18.73
N SER A 110 -7.03 1.26 18.48
CA SER A 110 -8.06 0.45 17.83
C SER A 110 -7.79 0.32 16.35
N ILE A 111 -7.91 -0.88 15.80
CA ILE A 111 -7.67 -1.15 14.38
C ILE A 111 -9.02 -1.16 13.65
N ASN A 112 -9.33 -0.07 12.94
CA ASN A 112 -10.59 0.05 12.21
C ASN A 112 -10.47 -0.41 10.75
N SER A 113 -9.32 -0.18 10.11
CA SER A 113 -9.03 -0.69 8.77
C SER A 113 -7.54 -0.86 8.53
N ILE A 114 -7.22 -1.75 7.59
CA ILE A 114 -5.85 -2.02 7.14
C ILE A 114 -5.78 -1.85 5.63
N SER A 115 -4.70 -1.26 5.13
CA SER A 115 -4.40 -1.20 3.71
C SER A 115 -3.00 -1.75 3.42
N PHE A 116 -2.90 -2.68 2.51
CA PHE A 116 -1.63 -3.14 1.94
C PHE A 116 -1.21 -2.14 0.84
N MET A 117 -0.74 -0.97 1.28
CA MET A 117 -0.30 0.15 0.43
C MET A 117 1.08 0.69 0.85
N GLY A 118 1.75 0.01 1.78
CA GLY A 118 3.10 0.30 2.21
C GLY A 118 4.15 -0.18 1.20
N MET A 119 5.27 -0.69 1.69
CA MET A 119 6.37 -1.16 0.86
C MET A 119 6.03 -2.54 0.25
N GLY A 120 6.32 -2.69 -1.06
CA GLY A 120 6.14 -3.94 -1.80
C GLY A 120 4.86 -4.03 -2.61
N GLU A 121 4.77 -5.08 -3.42
CA GLU A 121 3.55 -5.48 -4.15
C GLU A 121 2.94 -6.69 -3.42
N PRO A 122 1.74 -6.56 -2.84
CA PRO A 122 1.16 -7.61 -2.02
C PRO A 122 1.02 -8.96 -2.75
N PHE A 123 0.61 -8.95 -4.02
CA PHE A 123 0.41 -10.21 -4.77
C PHE A 123 1.71 -10.85 -5.27
N ALA A 124 2.85 -10.21 -5.07
CA ALA A 124 4.16 -10.82 -5.30
C ALA A 124 4.71 -11.52 -4.06
N ASN A 125 4.06 -11.37 -2.90
CA ASN A 125 4.39 -12.10 -1.68
C ASN A 125 3.30 -13.13 -1.35
N PRO A 126 3.56 -14.45 -1.51
CA PRO A 126 2.59 -15.51 -1.19
C PRO A 126 2.08 -15.47 0.26
N GLN A 127 2.90 -15.02 1.21
CA GLN A 127 2.58 -14.92 2.63
C GLN A 127 1.44 -13.92 2.94
N VAL A 128 1.13 -13.00 2.02
CA VAL A 128 0.01 -12.06 2.18
C VAL A 128 -1.33 -12.78 2.31
N PHE A 129 -1.53 -13.91 1.64
CA PHE A 129 -2.79 -14.66 1.75
C PHE A 129 -2.91 -15.38 3.09
N GLU A 130 -1.81 -15.84 3.67
CA GLU A 130 -1.78 -16.38 5.02
C GLU A 130 -1.97 -15.27 6.06
N ALA A 131 -1.32 -14.12 5.87
CA ALA A 131 -1.57 -12.94 6.70
C ALA A 131 -3.04 -12.46 6.63
N LEU A 132 -3.70 -12.54 5.46
CA LEU A 132 -5.14 -12.28 5.35
C LEU A 132 -5.99 -13.26 6.16
N HIS A 133 -5.60 -14.55 6.18
CA HIS A 133 -6.24 -15.54 7.05
C HIS A 133 -6.14 -15.09 8.50
N ASP A 134 -4.95 -14.81 9.00
CA ASP A 134 -4.72 -14.45 10.40
C ASP A 134 -5.42 -13.13 10.78
N LEU A 135 -5.36 -12.13 9.90
CA LEU A 135 -6.05 -10.86 10.09
C LEU A 135 -7.58 -11.01 10.14
N THR A 136 -8.16 -12.03 9.48
CA THR A 136 -9.61 -12.21 9.42
C THR A 136 -10.12 -13.33 10.31
N ALA A 137 -9.28 -14.23 10.80
CA ALA A 137 -9.62 -15.32 11.70
C ALA A 137 -10.17 -14.76 13.02
N PRO A 138 -11.38 -15.18 13.45
CA PRO A 138 -12.01 -14.67 14.68
C PRO A 138 -11.20 -14.92 15.95
N GLU A 139 -10.44 -16.00 15.97
CA GLU A 139 -9.57 -16.41 17.07
C GLU A 139 -8.25 -15.65 17.16
N LEU A 140 -7.91 -14.89 16.10
CA LEU A 140 -6.69 -14.06 16.02
C LEU A 140 -7.05 -12.56 16.02
N PHE A 141 -6.96 -11.89 14.87
CA PHE A 141 -7.27 -10.45 14.81
C PHE A 141 -8.77 -10.15 14.63
N GLY A 142 -9.55 -11.05 14.06
CA GLY A 142 -11.00 -10.96 13.93
C GLY A 142 -11.51 -9.80 13.07
N LEU A 143 -10.67 -9.28 12.16
CA LEU A 143 -11.06 -8.17 11.31
C LEU A 143 -12.01 -8.62 10.19
N SER A 144 -13.08 -7.87 9.97
CA SER A 144 -13.91 -8.09 8.80
C SER A 144 -13.09 -7.86 7.51
N GLN A 145 -13.23 -8.75 6.52
CA GLN A 145 -12.60 -8.58 5.19
C GLN A 145 -12.88 -7.20 4.58
N ARG A 146 -14.05 -6.61 4.85
CA ARG A 146 -14.44 -5.27 4.36
C ARG A 146 -13.60 -4.13 4.94
N ARG A 147 -12.87 -4.39 6.02
CA ARG A 147 -11.95 -3.44 6.66
C ARG A 147 -10.52 -3.56 6.14
N ILE A 148 -10.28 -4.49 5.20
CA ILE A 148 -8.98 -4.69 4.57
C ILE A 148 -9.04 -4.25 3.12
N THR A 149 -8.04 -3.51 2.68
CA THR A 149 -7.86 -3.08 1.30
C THR A 149 -6.51 -3.58 0.78
N ILE A 150 -6.51 -4.23 -0.37
CA ILE A 150 -5.28 -4.57 -1.09
C ILE A 150 -5.17 -3.68 -2.32
N SER A 151 -4.02 -3.01 -2.45
CA SER A 151 -3.65 -2.29 -3.66
C SER A 151 -2.62 -3.11 -4.45
N THR A 152 -2.85 -3.27 -5.74
CA THR A 152 -1.96 -4.04 -6.62
C THR A 152 -1.64 -3.28 -7.90
N ILE A 153 -0.45 -3.51 -8.43
CA ILE A 153 -0.03 -3.06 -9.78
C ILE A 153 -0.70 -3.85 -10.90
N GLY A 154 -1.54 -4.85 -10.56
CA GLY A 154 -2.30 -5.64 -11.52
C GLY A 154 -1.74 -7.04 -11.78
N ILE A 155 -1.22 -7.72 -10.76
CA ILE A 155 -0.82 -9.14 -10.86
C ILE A 155 -2.07 -10.01 -10.99
N VAL A 156 -2.40 -10.40 -12.21
CA VAL A 156 -3.64 -11.11 -12.57
C VAL A 156 -3.88 -12.36 -11.72
N PRO A 157 -2.92 -13.30 -11.53
CA PRO A 157 -3.15 -14.46 -10.67
C PRO A 157 -3.50 -14.10 -9.22
N GLY A 158 -2.91 -13.03 -8.68
CA GLY A 158 -3.22 -12.55 -7.33
C GLY A 158 -4.64 -12.00 -7.22
N ILE A 159 -5.09 -11.21 -8.20
CA ILE A 159 -6.47 -10.71 -8.27
C ILE A 159 -7.46 -11.88 -8.33
N GLN A 160 -7.18 -12.89 -9.14
CA GLN A 160 -8.03 -14.09 -9.28
C GLN A 160 -8.08 -14.89 -7.97
N LYS A 161 -6.95 -15.05 -7.27
CA LYS A 161 -6.89 -15.73 -5.97
C LYS A 161 -7.69 -14.95 -4.92
N LEU A 162 -7.49 -13.63 -4.81
CA LEU A 162 -8.25 -12.78 -3.90
C LEU A 162 -9.75 -12.90 -4.15
N THR A 163 -10.18 -12.90 -5.41
CA THR A 163 -11.58 -13.00 -5.80
C THR A 163 -12.23 -14.28 -5.29
N ARG A 164 -11.51 -15.41 -5.33
CA ARG A 164 -12.02 -16.72 -4.87
C ARG A 164 -12.01 -16.86 -3.35
N GLU A 165 -10.92 -16.46 -2.70
CA GLU A 165 -10.64 -16.78 -1.31
C GLU A 165 -11.09 -15.69 -0.35
N TYR A 166 -11.03 -14.42 -0.78
CA TYR A 166 -11.35 -13.26 0.06
C TYR A 166 -12.26 -12.24 -0.67
N PRO A 167 -13.47 -12.65 -1.10
CA PRO A 167 -14.33 -11.86 -1.99
C PRO A 167 -14.85 -10.54 -1.37
N GLN A 168 -14.69 -10.34 -0.06
CA GLN A 168 -15.13 -9.13 0.62
C GLN A 168 -13.99 -8.16 0.95
N VAL A 169 -12.73 -8.52 0.67
CA VAL A 169 -11.59 -7.60 0.75
C VAL A 169 -11.73 -6.54 -0.34
N ASN A 170 -11.44 -5.27 0.00
CA ASN A 170 -11.49 -4.19 -0.97
C ASN A 170 -10.27 -4.28 -1.89
N LEU A 171 -10.51 -4.12 -3.19
CA LEU A 171 -9.46 -4.17 -4.21
C LEU A 171 -9.21 -2.78 -4.80
N ALA A 172 -7.95 -2.34 -4.79
CA ALA A 172 -7.47 -1.16 -5.48
C ALA A 172 -6.47 -1.56 -6.56
N TYR A 173 -6.58 -0.96 -7.74
CA TYR A 173 -5.69 -1.18 -8.86
C TYR A 173 -4.89 0.08 -9.19
N SER A 174 -3.58 -0.02 -9.19
CA SER A 174 -2.63 1.02 -9.58
C SER A 174 -2.65 1.19 -11.11
N LEU A 175 -3.60 1.98 -11.61
CA LEU A 175 -3.83 2.21 -13.03
C LEU A 175 -2.80 3.19 -13.62
N HIS A 176 -2.72 4.40 -13.09
CA HIS A 176 -1.75 5.49 -13.28
C HIS A 176 -1.53 6.00 -14.72
N ALA A 177 -2.06 5.35 -15.72
CA ALA A 177 -2.00 5.79 -17.11
C ALA A 177 -3.19 5.29 -17.94
N PRO A 178 -3.63 6.04 -18.99
CA PRO A 178 -4.78 5.65 -19.81
C PRO A 178 -4.42 4.72 -20.99
N THR A 179 -3.13 4.46 -21.23
CA THR A 179 -2.63 3.62 -22.34
C THR A 179 -1.48 2.74 -21.87
N ASP A 180 -1.33 1.54 -22.47
CA ASP A 180 -0.22 0.64 -22.16
C ASP A 180 1.13 1.30 -22.42
N ARG A 181 1.28 2.02 -23.54
CA ARG A 181 2.52 2.73 -23.87
C ARG A 181 2.98 3.67 -22.77
N LEU A 182 2.08 4.51 -22.26
CA LEU A 182 2.42 5.44 -21.17
C LEU A 182 2.64 4.68 -19.87
N ARG A 183 1.76 3.71 -19.57
CA ARG A 183 1.86 2.92 -18.35
C ARG A 183 3.18 2.15 -18.28
N GLU A 184 3.64 1.57 -19.38
CA GLU A 184 4.92 0.85 -19.45
C GLU A 184 6.10 1.76 -19.11
N THR A 185 6.07 3.03 -19.54
CA THR A 185 7.13 4.00 -19.17
C THR A 185 7.18 4.30 -17.68
N LEU A 186 6.05 4.22 -16.98
CA LEU A 186 5.91 4.48 -15.55
C LEU A 186 6.04 3.19 -14.72
N MET A 187 5.53 2.08 -15.24
CA MET A 187 5.37 0.79 -14.55
C MET A 187 5.73 -0.35 -15.50
N PRO A 188 6.95 -0.89 -15.44
CA PRO A 188 7.44 -1.94 -16.36
C PRO A 188 6.59 -3.22 -16.40
N ILE A 189 5.87 -3.51 -15.31
CA ILE A 189 4.94 -4.67 -15.20
C ILE A 189 3.87 -4.70 -16.29
N THR A 190 3.59 -3.57 -16.93
CA THR A 190 2.62 -3.45 -18.02
C THR A 190 2.93 -4.37 -19.20
N LYS A 191 4.23 -4.69 -19.42
CA LYS A 191 4.63 -5.69 -20.43
C LYS A 191 4.06 -7.07 -20.15
N THR A 192 4.00 -7.46 -18.87
CA THR A 192 3.48 -8.77 -18.46
C THR A 192 1.96 -8.77 -18.36
N TYR A 193 1.39 -7.69 -17.81
CA TYR A 193 -0.05 -7.52 -17.60
C TYR A 193 -0.52 -6.20 -18.22
N PRO A 194 -0.88 -6.20 -19.53
CA PRO A 194 -1.45 -5.05 -20.21
C PRO A 194 -2.78 -4.60 -19.58
N LEU A 195 -3.12 -3.32 -19.74
CA LEU A 195 -4.34 -2.71 -19.18
C LEU A 195 -5.62 -3.49 -19.50
N GLY A 196 -5.76 -3.94 -20.76
CA GLY A 196 -6.94 -4.72 -21.18
C GLY A 196 -7.10 -5.99 -20.36
N GLN A 197 -6.03 -6.79 -20.22
CA GLN A 197 -6.06 -8.04 -19.47
C GLN A 197 -6.40 -7.81 -17.99
N VAL A 198 -5.82 -6.77 -17.37
CA VAL A 198 -6.09 -6.47 -15.97
C VAL A 198 -7.53 -5.99 -15.78
N LEU A 199 -8.03 -5.08 -16.64
CA LEU A 199 -9.40 -4.58 -16.56
C LEU A 199 -10.43 -5.69 -16.81
N ASP A 200 -10.20 -6.60 -17.74
CA ASP A 200 -11.05 -7.78 -17.94
C ASP A 200 -11.08 -8.68 -16.68
N THR A 201 -9.95 -8.82 -16.00
CA THR A 201 -9.87 -9.55 -14.71
C THR A 201 -10.62 -8.82 -13.60
N LEU A 202 -10.55 -7.49 -13.56
CA LEU A 202 -11.32 -6.67 -12.61
C LEU A 202 -12.83 -6.73 -12.90
N ASP A 203 -13.25 -6.79 -14.17
CA ASP A 203 -14.65 -7.03 -14.55
C ASP A 203 -15.15 -8.39 -14.03
N GLN A 204 -14.30 -9.43 -14.11
CA GLN A 204 -14.61 -10.75 -13.55
C GLN A 204 -14.71 -10.70 -12.03
N HIS A 205 -13.80 -9.97 -11.35
CA HIS A 205 -13.87 -9.74 -9.91
C HIS A 205 -15.19 -9.07 -9.52
N ILE A 206 -15.55 -7.97 -10.19
CA ILE A 206 -16.81 -7.25 -9.94
C ILE A 206 -18.02 -8.18 -10.16
N ARG A 207 -18.03 -8.97 -11.25
CA ARG A 207 -19.11 -9.91 -11.55
C ARG A 207 -19.31 -10.95 -10.46
N GLN A 208 -18.23 -11.44 -9.85
CA GLN A 208 -18.29 -12.49 -8.82
C GLN A 208 -18.62 -11.95 -7.44
N THR A 209 -18.10 -10.77 -7.10
CA THR A 209 -18.14 -10.22 -5.74
C THR A 209 -19.22 -9.14 -5.55
N ASN A 210 -19.68 -8.53 -6.64
CA ASN A 210 -20.51 -7.32 -6.66
C ASN A 210 -19.91 -6.17 -5.82
N ARG A 211 -18.55 -6.10 -5.77
CA ARG A 211 -17.82 -5.10 -4.99
C ARG A 211 -17.25 -4.01 -5.89
N LYS A 212 -17.15 -2.79 -5.35
CA LYS A 212 -16.42 -1.69 -6.00
C LYS A 212 -14.94 -2.03 -6.12
N VAL A 213 -14.34 -1.63 -7.24
CA VAL A 213 -12.90 -1.60 -7.46
C VAL A 213 -12.44 -0.16 -7.52
N PHE A 214 -11.40 0.16 -6.75
CA PHE A 214 -10.78 1.47 -6.74
C PHE A 214 -9.65 1.53 -7.76
N LEU A 215 -9.68 2.54 -8.64
CA LEU A 215 -8.66 2.77 -9.65
C LEU A 215 -7.78 3.93 -9.21
N ALA A 216 -6.57 3.66 -8.76
CA ALA A 216 -5.62 4.68 -8.35
C ALA A 216 -4.95 5.32 -9.58
N TYR A 217 -4.98 6.65 -9.67
CA TYR A 217 -4.35 7.41 -10.75
C TYR A 217 -3.54 8.57 -10.19
N ILE A 218 -2.22 8.39 -10.16
CA ILE A 218 -1.29 9.41 -9.69
C ILE A 218 -1.18 10.55 -10.70
N MET A 219 -1.19 11.80 -10.26
CA MET A 219 -1.21 12.97 -11.10
C MET A 219 0.19 13.57 -11.25
N LEU A 220 0.84 13.30 -12.39
CA LEU A 220 2.20 13.71 -12.71
C LEU A 220 2.16 14.81 -13.78
N LYS A 221 2.75 15.98 -13.46
CA LYS A 221 2.77 17.14 -14.35
C LYS A 221 3.45 16.81 -15.70
N ASP A 222 2.76 17.19 -16.79
CA ASP A 222 3.23 17.03 -18.17
C ASP A 222 3.53 15.56 -18.60
N VAL A 223 3.14 14.58 -17.75
CA VAL A 223 3.33 13.15 -18.02
C VAL A 223 2.00 12.46 -18.32
N ASN A 224 1.02 12.56 -17.41
CA ASN A 224 -0.26 11.83 -17.52
C ASN A 224 -1.48 12.70 -17.19
N ASP A 225 -1.33 14.01 -17.03
CA ASP A 225 -2.34 14.92 -16.48
C ASP A 225 -3.06 15.81 -17.51
N SER A 226 -2.79 15.67 -18.82
CA SER A 226 -3.42 16.50 -19.86
C SER A 226 -4.89 16.12 -20.09
N ASP A 227 -5.68 17.03 -20.71
CA ASP A 227 -7.07 16.77 -21.12
C ASP A 227 -7.16 15.55 -22.02
N ARG A 228 -6.19 15.39 -22.95
CA ARG A 228 -6.11 14.22 -23.81
C ARG A 228 -5.98 12.91 -23.00
N HIS A 229 -5.21 12.93 -21.90
CA HIS A 229 -5.08 11.76 -21.03
C HIS A 229 -6.41 11.46 -20.29
N ALA A 230 -7.14 12.49 -19.85
CA ALA A 230 -8.47 12.31 -19.26
C ALA A 230 -9.47 11.70 -20.27
N GLU A 231 -9.47 12.19 -21.52
CA GLU A 231 -10.31 11.62 -22.59
C GLU A 231 -9.94 10.18 -22.93
N GLN A 232 -8.65 9.88 -23.00
CA GLN A 232 -8.17 8.52 -23.23
C GLN A 232 -8.57 7.58 -22.08
N LEU A 233 -8.48 8.04 -20.83
CA LEU A 233 -8.91 7.29 -19.66
C LEU A 233 -10.42 7.04 -19.69
N THR A 234 -11.20 8.05 -20.04
CA THR A 234 -12.66 7.92 -20.25
C THR A 234 -12.95 6.84 -21.30
N LYS A 235 -12.30 6.92 -22.48
CA LYS A 235 -12.47 5.92 -23.56
C LYS A 235 -12.08 4.52 -23.12
N LEU A 236 -11.00 4.38 -22.33
CA LEU A 236 -10.59 3.10 -21.79
C LEU A 236 -11.67 2.48 -20.89
N LEU A 237 -12.17 3.26 -19.92
CA LEU A 237 -13.17 2.78 -18.96
C LEU A 237 -14.53 2.54 -19.59
N PHE A 238 -14.90 3.26 -20.66
CA PHE A 238 -16.13 3.00 -21.41
C PHE A 238 -16.15 1.67 -22.15
N LYS A 239 -14.99 1.02 -22.41
CA LYS A 239 -14.97 -0.35 -22.92
C LYS A 239 -15.53 -1.34 -21.89
N HIS A 240 -15.45 -0.99 -20.61
CA HIS A 240 -15.94 -1.76 -19.45
C HIS A 240 -17.27 -1.18 -18.89
N LYS A 241 -18.07 -0.50 -19.75
CA LYS A 241 -19.29 0.24 -19.37
C LYS A 241 -20.30 -0.55 -18.53
N LYS A 242 -20.36 -1.87 -18.72
CA LYS A 242 -21.25 -2.75 -17.96
C LYS A 242 -20.98 -2.70 -16.46
N TYR A 243 -19.72 -2.55 -16.06
CA TYR A 243 -19.27 -2.53 -14.68
C TYR A 243 -18.85 -1.15 -14.19
N LEU A 244 -18.97 -0.13 -15.05
CA LEU A 244 -18.56 1.25 -14.76
C LEU A 244 -19.12 1.81 -13.44
N PRO A 245 -20.37 1.53 -13.03
CA PRO A 245 -20.90 1.99 -11.74
C PRO A 245 -20.15 1.44 -10.50
N LEU A 246 -19.42 0.34 -10.67
CA LEU A 246 -18.63 -0.29 -9.61
C LEU A 246 -17.13 0.02 -9.70
N TYR A 247 -16.71 0.81 -10.69
CA TYR A 247 -15.39 1.43 -10.71
C TYR A 247 -15.42 2.80 -10.04
N HIS A 248 -14.43 3.08 -9.21
CA HIS A 248 -14.23 4.38 -8.59
C HIS A 248 -12.80 4.86 -8.82
N LEU A 249 -12.64 6.04 -9.43
CA LEU A 249 -11.34 6.59 -9.74
C LEU A 249 -10.87 7.52 -8.62
N ASP A 250 -9.71 7.21 -8.04
CA ASP A 250 -9.00 8.04 -7.08
C ASP A 250 -7.87 8.80 -7.79
N LEU A 251 -8.02 10.11 -7.98
CA LEU A 251 -6.94 10.98 -8.43
C LEU A 251 -6.03 11.29 -7.25
N ILE A 252 -4.78 10.83 -7.31
CA ILE A 252 -3.81 10.97 -6.23
C ILE A 252 -2.84 12.09 -6.60
N PRO A 253 -2.84 13.23 -5.88
CA PRO A 253 -1.78 14.21 -6.03
C PRO A 253 -0.42 13.54 -5.76
N TYR A 254 0.56 13.77 -6.64
CA TYR A 254 1.86 13.14 -6.49
C TYR A 254 2.62 13.73 -5.29
N ASN A 255 3.23 12.86 -4.50
CA ASN A 255 4.13 13.26 -3.42
C ASN A 255 5.56 13.12 -3.92
N GLN A 256 6.22 14.25 -4.15
CA GLN A 256 7.62 14.26 -4.58
C GLN A 256 8.53 13.69 -3.50
N THR A 257 9.54 12.97 -3.91
CA THR A 257 10.58 12.42 -3.03
C THR A 257 11.95 12.83 -3.54
N THR A 258 12.95 12.85 -2.68
CA THR A 258 14.35 13.07 -3.06
C THR A 258 14.88 12.04 -4.06
N VAL A 259 14.16 10.95 -4.23
CA VAL A 259 14.52 9.80 -5.07
C VAL A 259 13.97 9.93 -6.49
N THR A 260 12.88 10.66 -6.64
CA THR A 260 12.13 10.81 -7.89
C THR A 260 12.06 12.29 -8.31
N GLU A 261 13.16 13.02 -8.15
CA GLU A 261 13.26 14.47 -8.37
C GLU A 261 12.87 14.91 -9.78
N THR A 262 12.97 14.03 -10.77
CA THR A 262 12.58 14.32 -12.16
C THR A 262 11.07 14.38 -12.37
N MET A 263 10.26 13.90 -11.40
CA MET A 263 8.81 13.93 -11.47
C MET A 263 8.25 15.07 -10.63
N VAL A 264 7.33 15.84 -11.21
CA VAL A 264 6.72 17.01 -10.57
C VAL A 264 5.24 16.76 -10.35
N PRO A 265 4.66 17.15 -9.20
CA PRO A 265 3.23 17.06 -8.98
C PRO A 265 2.45 17.99 -9.91
N SER A 266 1.30 17.51 -10.38
CA SER A 266 0.36 18.35 -11.11
C SER A 266 -0.21 19.45 -10.20
N SER A 267 -0.45 20.64 -10.75
CA SER A 267 -1.08 21.71 -9.99
C SER A 267 -2.51 21.33 -9.58
N HIS A 268 -2.99 21.84 -8.46
CA HIS A 268 -4.35 21.59 -7.99
C HIS A 268 -5.43 21.99 -9.02
N THR A 269 -5.20 23.10 -9.75
CA THR A 269 -6.08 23.53 -10.85
C THR A 269 -6.11 22.48 -11.97
N ARG A 270 -4.96 21.89 -12.32
CA ARG A 270 -4.87 20.84 -13.35
C ARG A 270 -5.61 19.57 -12.92
N ILE A 271 -5.40 19.13 -11.67
CA ILE A 271 -6.10 17.97 -11.10
C ILE A 271 -7.62 18.19 -11.11
N LYS A 272 -8.10 19.38 -10.73
CA LYS A 272 -9.53 19.72 -10.77
C LYS A 272 -10.09 19.70 -12.19
N ALA A 273 -9.33 20.20 -13.18
CA ALA A 273 -9.76 20.19 -14.58
C ALA A 273 -9.86 18.75 -15.11
N PHE A 274 -8.86 17.91 -14.84
CA PHE A 274 -8.87 16.48 -15.16
C PHE A 274 -10.06 15.76 -14.50
N CYS A 275 -10.28 15.99 -13.21
CA CYS A 275 -11.40 15.44 -12.45
C CYS A 275 -12.74 15.81 -13.10
N ARG A 276 -12.91 17.06 -13.54
CA ARG A 276 -14.14 17.55 -14.19
C ARG A 276 -14.43 16.81 -15.50
N ILE A 277 -13.43 16.55 -16.33
CA ILE A 277 -13.60 15.81 -17.59
C ILE A 277 -14.11 14.39 -17.30
N ILE A 278 -13.51 13.71 -16.35
CA ILE A 278 -13.89 12.35 -15.93
C ILE A 278 -15.31 12.34 -15.34
N HIS A 279 -15.60 13.29 -14.45
CA HIS A 279 -16.92 13.42 -13.82
C HIS A 279 -18.03 13.72 -14.84
N ASN A 280 -17.78 14.64 -15.78
CA ASN A 280 -18.74 14.99 -16.83
C ASN A 280 -19.03 13.82 -17.77
N ALA A 281 -18.11 12.87 -17.86
CA ALA A 281 -18.32 11.61 -18.57
C ALA A 281 -19.14 10.58 -17.76
N GLY A 282 -19.61 10.92 -16.55
CA GLY A 282 -20.41 10.03 -15.71
C GLY A 282 -19.60 8.96 -14.97
N ILE A 283 -18.28 9.11 -14.86
CA ILE A 283 -17.40 8.20 -14.13
C ILE A 283 -17.27 8.68 -12.68
N SER A 284 -17.45 7.76 -11.72
CA SER A 284 -17.24 8.04 -10.31
C SER A 284 -15.77 8.38 -10.04
N VAL A 285 -15.48 9.60 -9.59
CA VAL A 285 -14.12 10.11 -9.37
C VAL A 285 -14.04 11.03 -8.18
N ASN A 286 -12.95 10.95 -7.42
CA ASN A 286 -12.60 11.94 -6.39
C ASN A 286 -11.11 12.34 -6.49
N ILE A 287 -10.75 13.40 -5.77
CA ILE A 287 -9.36 13.79 -5.52
C ILE A 287 -9.03 13.34 -4.10
N ARG A 288 -8.05 12.45 -3.97
CA ARG A 288 -7.67 11.87 -2.67
C ARG A 288 -7.02 12.91 -1.78
N THR A 289 -7.48 12.99 -0.53
CA THR A 289 -6.83 13.80 0.50
C THR A 289 -5.47 13.21 0.82
N GLN A 290 -4.47 14.08 0.93
CA GLN A 290 -3.11 13.69 1.30
C GLN A 290 -2.94 13.79 2.83
N PHE A 291 -2.31 12.77 3.42
CA PHE A 291 -1.91 12.72 4.81
C PHE A 291 -0.43 12.38 4.90
N GLY A 292 0.27 12.94 5.91
CA GLY A 292 1.65 12.58 6.24
C GLY A 292 2.71 13.00 5.22
N SER A 293 2.42 13.92 4.29
CA SER A 293 3.43 14.44 3.35
C SER A 293 4.55 15.21 4.04
N ASP A 294 4.28 15.78 5.19
CA ASP A 294 5.21 16.53 6.06
C ASP A 294 6.26 15.63 6.73
N ILE A 295 5.95 14.36 6.93
CA ILE A 295 6.84 13.36 7.52
C ILE A 295 7.22 12.23 6.54
N ASN A 296 7.12 12.47 5.24
CA ASN A 296 7.37 11.47 4.18
C ASN A 296 6.61 10.14 4.39
N ALA A 297 5.37 10.23 4.89
CA ALA A 297 4.52 9.07 5.14
C ALA A 297 3.40 8.92 4.10
N ALA A 298 3.33 9.80 3.10
CA ALA A 298 2.32 9.70 2.05
C ALA A 298 2.65 8.62 1.02
N CYS A 299 1.64 8.24 0.21
CA CYS A 299 1.79 7.21 -0.81
C CYS A 299 2.99 7.47 -1.73
N GLY A 300 3.83 6.46 -1.93
CA GLY A 300 5.02 6.51 -2.77
C GLY A 300 6.29 7.07 -2.10
N GLN A 301 6.20 7.56 -0.85
CA GLN A 301 7.32 8.17 -0.13
C GLN A 301 8.11 7.22 0.77
N LEU A 302 7.55 6.06 1.10
CA LEU A 302 8.19 5.11 2.02
C LEU A 302 9.51 4.59 1.43
N ALA A 303 10.57 4.64 2.20
CA ALA A 303 11.95 4.19 1.99
C ALA A 303 13.03 5.29 2.11
N GLY A 304 12.68 6.50 2.57
CA GLY A 304 13.64 7.59 2.80
C GLY A 304 14.75 7.24 3.80
N ALA A 305 14.43 6.45 4.83
CA ALA A 305 15.37 6.07 5.88
C ALA A 305 16.50 5.13 5.43
N TYR A 306 16.34 4.36 4.35
CA TYR A 306 17.44 3.51 3.81
C TYR A 306 18.61 4.30 3.19
N ARG A 307 18.41 5.56 2.79
CA ARG A 307 19.42 6.34 2.06
C ARG A 307 20.35 7.16 2.94
N ASP A 308 19.88 7.56 4.12
CA ASP A 308 20.74 8.31 5.04
C ASP A 308 21.88 7.43 5.55
N ASP A 309 21.63 6.14 5.77
CA ASP A 309 22.65 5.18 6.19
C ASP A 309 23.70 4.91 5.07
N GLN A 310 23.29 4.88 3.78
CA GLN A 310 24.24 4.71 2.67
C GLN A 310 25.13 5.94 2.46
N LYS A 311 24.58 7.15 2.60
CA LYS A 311 25.39 8.39 2.51
C LYS A 311 26.33 8.56 3.70
N GLN A 312 25.98 8.05 4.87
CA GLN A 312 26.88 8.04 6.03
C GLN A 312 27.99 6.97 5.88
N GLY A 313 27.68 5.80 5.34
CA GLY A 313 28.67 4.75 5.04
C GLY A 313 29.71 5.18 4.01
N GLU A 314 29.30 5.87 2.95
CA GLU A 314 30.21 6.40 1.94
C GLU A 314 31.11 7.53 2.47
N ARG A 315 30.61 8.37 3.40
CA ARG A 315 31.43 9.41 4.05
C ARG A 315 32.44 8.87 5.06
N THR A 316 32.18 7.74 5.68
CA THR A 316 33.11 7.07 6.62
C THR A 316 34.13 6.22 5.91
N MET A 317 33.92 5.80 4.65
CA MET A 317 34.90 5.07 3.85
C MET A 317 35.82 5.98 3.01
N SER A 318 35.53 7.30 2.94
CA SER A 318 36.34 8.30 2.20
C SER A 318 37.11 9.26 3.11
N ALA A 319 37.21 9.01 4.40
CA ALA A 319 38.03 9.68 5.39
C ALA A 319 39.05 8.69 5.97
#